data_12f5e3d79e60a7e5036c80cd7c3cc2a7
#
_entry.id   12f5e3d79e60a7e5036c80cd7c3cc2a7
#
_cell.length_a   1.000
_cell.length_b   1.000
_cell.length_c   1.000
_cell.angle_alpha   90.00
_cell.angle_beta   90.00
_cell.angle_gamma   90.00
#
_symmetry.space_group_name_H-M   'P 1'
#
loop_
_entity.id
_entity.type
_entity.pdbx_description
1 polymer ?
#
loop_
_entity_poly.entity_id
_entity_poly.type
_entity_poly.pdbx_seq_one_letter_code
_entity_poly.pdbx_strand_id
1 'polypeptide(L)'
;MSTVAAPSAEDSAEDEAVTETATKEAPAEKEAKPEKKPKEKCASLPKDPREQYPDGSSPGRMPAENWDDYNFWIGNRGIENHYDPCAPISWIIFRGGLGDADHPAQTGASMTNGIAFYINGEPVDEMTLFTQVEDVTANSDGTVDFTWGERTRSTAEGITAHYTVTLEPRDGTVVPLSGDMSEFSRQWDEPRNKFLLGHYD
;
A
#
# COMPACT_ATOMS: atom_id res chain seq x y z
N MET A 1 14.95 57.60 -5.74
CA MET A 1 15.29 58.19 -7.07
C MET A 1 15.40 57.01 -7.99
N SER A 2 14.65 56.73 -8.92
CA SER A 2 13.74 57.20 -9.93
C SER A 2 13.15 55.93 -10.54
N THR A 3 11.95 55.70 -10.53
CA THR A 3 10.77 56.02 -11.34
C THR A 3 10.88 55.73 -12.84
N VAL A 4 9.79 55.04 -13.35
CA VAL A 4 9.07 55.28 -14.62
C VAL A 4 9.43 54.32 -15.76
N ALA A 5 8.57 53.75 -16.56
CA ALA A 5 7.12 53.70 -16.74
C ALA A 5 6.79 52.70 -17.86
N ALA A 6 5.58 52.20 -17.90
CA ALA A 6 4.96 51.63 -19.10
C ALA A 6 4.49 52.74 -20.05
N PRO A 7 4.15 52.48 -21.30
CA PRO A 7 2.75 52.49 -21.73
C PRO A 7 2.41 51.34 -22.72
N SER A 8 1.19 50.76 -22.70
CA SER A 8 -0.08 51.27 -23.27
C SER A 8 -0.20 51.16 -24.82
N ALA A 9 -0.96 50.24 -25.27
CA ALA A 9 -2.33 50.27 -25.82
C ALA A 9 -2.46 50.69 -27.34
N GLU A 10 -3.50 50.16 -27.90
CA GLU A 10 -4.41 50.52 -29.01
C GLU A 10 -4.21 49.70 -30.29
N ASP A 11 -5.18 49.03 -30.82
CA ASP A 11 -6.58 49.21 -31.14
C ASP A 11 -6.76 49.11 -32.67
N SER A 12 -7.92 48.61 -33.08
CA SER A 12 -8.62 48.62 -34.39
C SER A 12 -8.81 47.28 -35.03
N ALA A 13 -9.96 46.62 -34.95
CA ALA A 13 -11.31 46.87 -35.50
C ALA A 13 -11.47 46.56 -37.01
N GLU A 14 -12.46 45.70 -37.24
CA GLU A 14 -13.37 45.59 -38.42
C GLU A 14 -12.82 45.05 -39.76
N ASP A 15 -13.40 43.98 -40.30
CA ASP A 15 -14.52 44.10 -41.26
C ASP A 15 -15.13 42.74 -41.64
N GLU A 16 -16.40 42.74 -41.93
CA GLU A 16 -17.30 41.64 -42.27
C GLU A 16 -17.01 41.00 -43.63
N ALA A 17 -17.30 39.71 -43.77
CA ALA A 17 -17.94 39.17 -44.96
C ALA A 17 -18.63 37.85 -44.71
N VAL A 18 -19.92 37.87 -44.73
CA VAL A 18 -20.89 36.76 -44.85
C VAL A 18 -20.69 36.03 -46.17
N THR A 19 -20.61 34.71 -46.14
CA THR A 19 -21.05 33.87 -47.27
C THR A 19 -21.64 32.56 -46.78
N GLU A 20 -22.96 32.45 -46.88
CA GLU A 20 -23.71 31.19 -46.83
C GLU A 20 -23.27 30.26 -47.97
N THR A 21 -23.06 29.01 -47.66
CA THR A 21 -23.39 27.95 -48.64
C THR A 21 -23.58 26.59 -47.96
N ALA A 22 -24.82 26.16 -47.94
CA ALA A 22 -25.37 24.81 -48.14
C ALA A 22 -24.76 23.60 -47.44
N THR A 23 -25.50 23.12 -46.49
CA THR A 23 -25.93 21.75 -46.17
C THR A 23 -25.35 20.62 -47.02
N LYS A 24 -24.60 19.71 -46.32
CA LYS A 24 -24.59 18.30 -46.68
C LYS A 24 -24.54 17.47 -45.41
N GLU A 25 -25.68 16.87 -45.05
CA GLU A 25 -25.79 15.84 -44.04
C GLU A 25 -24.89 14.67 -44.40
N ALA A 26 -23.97 14.31 -43.53
CA ALA A 26 -23.29 13.02 -43.51
C ALA A 26 -23.85 12.18 -42.38
N PRO A 27 -24.01 10.85 -42.54
CA PRO A 27 -24.72 10.00 -41.58
C PRO A 27 -23.99 9.90 -40.24
N ALA A 28 -24.76 9.98 -39.15
CA ALA A 28 -24.31 9.76 -37.80
C ALA A 28 -23.64 8.37 -37.70
N GLU A 29 -22.33 8.37 -37.55
CA GLU A 29 -21.55 7.23 -37.11
C GLU A 29 -21.91 6.98 -35.63
N LYS A 30 -22.61 5.88 -35.38
CA LYS A 30 -22.91 5.41 -34.04
C LYS A 30 -21.59 5.09 -33.38
N GLU A 31 -21.12 5.96 -32.48
CA GLU A 31 -20.07 5.62 -31.54
C GLU A 31 -20.48 4.33 -30.78
N ALA A 32 -19.78 3.26 -31.09
CA ALA A 32 -19.87 2.01 -30.35
C ALA A 32 -19.40 2.28 -28.92
N LYS A 33 -20.35 2.27 -27.99
CA LYS A 33 -20.10 2.30 -26.55
C LYS A 33 -19.10 1.18 -26.23
N PRO A 34 -17.96 1.45 -25.60
CA PRO A 34 -17.00 0.40 -25.28
C PRO A 34 -17.69 -0.65 -24.43
N GLU A 35 -17.80 -1.86 -24.95
CA GLU A 35 -18.25 -3.02 -24.17
C GLU A 35 -17.30 -3.16 -22.98
N LYS A 36 -17.84 -2.98 -21.77
CA LYS A 36 -17.15 -3.33 -20.52
C LYS A 36 -16.86 -4.81 -20.58
N LYS A 37 -15.56 -5.18 -20.74
CA LYS A 37 -15.10 -6.56 -20.54
C LYS A 37 -15.70 -7.07 -19.24
N PRO A 38 -16.15 -8.35 -19.19
CA PRO A 38 -16.61 -8.95 -17.95
C PRO A 38 -15.52 -8.74 -16.89
N LYS A 39 -15.88 -8.19 -15.73
CA LYS A 39 -14.94 -8.14 -14.60
C LYS A 39 -14.58 -9.61 -14.29
N GLU A 40 -13.31 -9.96 -14.46
CA GLU A 40 -12.80 -11.21 -13.95
C GLU A 40 -13.24 -11.31 -12.49
N LYS A 41 -13.70 -12.49 -12.09
CA LYS A 41 -14.09 -12.73 -10.71
C LYS A 41 -12.82 -12.63 -9.89
N CYS A 42 -12.71 -11.54 -9.13
CA CYS A 42 -11.64 -11.40 -8.15
C CYS A 42 -11.70 -12.53 -7.13
N ALA A 43 -10.57 -12.88 -6.53
CA ALA A 43 -10.49 -13.91 -5.50
C ALA A 43 -11.54 -13.67 -4.39
N SER A 44 -12.08 -14.75 -3.89
CA SER A 44 -13.04 -14.73 -2.78
C SER A 44 -12.53 -15.67 -1.73
N LEU A 45 -11.89 -15.14 -0.71
CA LEU A 45 -11.46 -15.92 0.44
C LEU A 45 -12.65 -16.35 1.28
N PRO A 46 -12.56 -17.47 2.02
CA PRO A 46 -13.62 -17.95 2.91
C PRO A 46 -14.07 -16.90 3.94
N LYS A 47 -13.17 -16.03 4.34
CA LYS A 47 -13.40 -14.87 5.20
C LYS A 47 -12.79 -13.63 4.53
N ASP A 48 -13.61 -12.63 4.28
CA ASP A 48 -13.15 -11.40 3.64
C ASP A 48 -12.19 -10.64 4.58
N PRO A 49 -10.95 -10.36 4.14
CA PRO A 49 -9.99 -9.62 4.96
C PRO A 49 -10.45 -8.23 5.39
N ARG A 50 -11.37 -7.58 4.65
CA ARG A 50 -11.95 -6.29 5.04
C ARG A 50 -12.87 -6.40 6.24
N GLU A 51 -13.54 -7.55 6.40
CA GLU A 51 -14.39 -7.86 7.55
C GLU A 51 -13.57 -8.44 8.71
N GLN A 52 -12.53 -9.20 8.38
CA GLN A 52 -11.65 -9.83 9.37
C GLN A 52 -10.72 -8.81 10.05
N TYR A 53 -10.24 -7.83 9.29
CA TYR A 53 -9.30 -6.80 9.73
C TYR A 53 -9.85 -5.39 9.46
N PRO A 54 -10.91 -4.96 10.16
CA PRO A 54 -11.48 -3.64 9.93
C PRO A 54 -10.45 -2.55 10.16
N ASP A 55 -10.45 -1.55 9.29
CA ASP A 55 -9.53 -0.42 9.39
C ASP A 55 -9.67 0.30 10.74
N GLY A 56 -8.55 0.67 11.35
CA GLY A 56 -8.51 1.29 12.67
C GLY A 56 -8.83 0.37 13.85
N SER A 57 -9.12 -0.92 13.63
CA SER A 57 -9.44 -1.87 14.71
C SER A 57 -8.20 -2.41 15.42
N SER A 58 -8.39 -2.95 16.61
CA SER A 58 -7.38 -3.62 17.43
C SER A 58 -7.96 -4.91 17.99
N PRO A 59 -8.14 -5.95 17.14
CA PRO A 59 -8.93 -7.13 17.52
C PRO A 59 -8.25 -8.05 18.53
N GLY A 60 -6.97 -7.87 18.86
CA GLY A 60 -6.28 -8.71 19.80
C GLY A 60 -4.81 -8.96 19.49
N ARG A 61 -4.38 -10.19 19.67
CA ARG A 61 -3.00 -10.62 19.45
C ARG A 61 -2.92 -11.72 18.39
N MET A 62 -1.80 -11.81 17.72
CA MET A 62 -1.45 -12.89 16.80
C MET A 62 -0.25 -13.66 17.34
N PRO A 63 -0.33 -15.00 17.49
CA PRO A 63 0.79 -15.80 17.94
C PRO A 63 1.88 -15.87 16.86
N ALA A 64 3.13 -15.99 17.31
CA ALA A 64 4.22 -16.29 16.39
C ALA A 64 4.05 -17.68 15.76
N GLU A 65 4.43 -17.81 14.51
CA GLU A 65 4.37 -19.09 13.80
C GLU A 65 5.38 -20.11 14.37
N ASN A 66 6.58 -19.64 14.69
CA ASN A 66 7.72 -20.48 15.01
C ASN A 66 8.27 -20.32 16.45
N TRP A 67 7.54 -19.62 17.32
CA TRP A 67 7.96 -19.35 18.70
C TRP A 67 6.82 -19.55 19.68
N ASP A 68 6.99 -20.45 20.59
CA ASP A 68 6.10 -20.56 21.74
C ASP A 68 6.24 -19.31 22.61
N ASP A 69 5.14 -18.84 23.19
CA ASP A 69 5.04 -17.72 24.13
C ASP A 69 5.33 -16.31 23.57
N TYR A 70 5.51 -16.15 22.26
CA TYR A 70 5.69 -14.84 21.66
C TYR A 70 4.50 -14.43 20.83
N ASN A 71 4.01 -13.20 21.03
CA ASN A 71 2.82 -12.69 20.36
C ASN A 71 3.05 -11.29 19.84
N PHE A 72 2.40 -10.98 18.73
CA PHE A 72 2.24 -9.62 18.24
C PHE A 72 0.87 -9.09 18.69
N TRP A 73 0.88 -8.01 19.47
CA TRP A 73 -0.30 -7.31 19.95
C TRP A 73 -0.62 -6.13 19.04
N ILE A 74 -1.84 -6.10 18.51
CA ILE A 74 -2.30 -4.97 17.71
C ILE A 74 -2.56 -3.79 18.63
N GLY A 75 -1.83 -2.71 18.43
CA GLY A 75 -1.87 -1.53 19.28
C GLY A 75 -2.99 -0.56 18.95
N ASN A 76 -3.06 0.54 19.68
CA ASN A 76 -4.09 1.57 19.53
C ASN A 76 -4.10 2.28 18.16
N ARG A 77 -3.03 2.18 17.38
CA ARG A 77 -2.99 2.67 16.00
C ARG A 77 -3.73 1.75 15.04
N GLY A 78 -4.00 0.52 15.49
CA GLY A 78 -4.85 -0.42 14.82
C GLY A 78 -4.29 -0.98 13.52
N ILE A 79 -5.21 -1.32 12.66
CA ILE A 79 -4.99 -1.91 11.33
C ILE A 79 -5.19 -0.84 10.28
N GLU A 80 -4.32 -0.83 9.26
CA GLU A 80 -4.48 -0.06 8.03
C GLU A 80 -4.74 -1.08 6.90
N ASN A 81 -5.99 -1.17 6.47
CA ASN A 81 -6.43 -2.20 5.54
C ASN A 81 -6.54 -1.66 4.11
N HIS A 82 -5.60 -2.04 3.27
CA HIS A 82 -5.55 -1.75 1.84
C HIS A 82 -5.78 -3.01 0.98
N TYR A 83 -6.52 -3.98 1.51
CA TYR A 83 -6.85 -5.19 0.77
C TYR A 83 -7.81 -4.90 -0.38
N ASP A 84 -7.40 -5.32 -1.58
CA ASP A 84 -8.24 -5.33 -2.78
C ASP A 84 -8.12 -6.70 -3.47
N PRO A 85 -9.20 -7.49 -3.52
CA PRO A 85 -9.17 -8.82 -4.13
C PRO A 85 -8.89 -8.80 -5.64
N CYS A 86 -8.96 -7.63 -6.28
CA CYS A 86 -8.73 -7.45 -7.71
C CYS A 86 -7.39 -6.82 -8.04
N ALA A 87 -6.65 -6.36 -7.04
CA ALA A 87 -5.34 -5.75 -7.25
C ALA A 87 -4.26 -6.83 -7.47
N PRO A 88 -3.28 -6.58 -8.36
CA PRO A 88 -2.12 -7.45 -8.51
C PRO A 88 -1.39 -7.67 -7.18
N ILE A 89 -1.19 -6.61 -6.39
CA ILE A 89 -0.72 -6.64 -5.01
C ILE A 89 -1.62 -5.73 -4.18
N SER A 90 -2.02 -6.22 -3.01
CA SER A 90 -2.65 -5.41 -1.96
C SER A 90 -2.06 -5.81 -0.60
N TRP A 91 -2.37 -5.08 0.48
CA TRP A 91 -1.72 -5.30 1.76
C TRP A 91 -2.58 -4.88 2.93
N ILE A 92 -2.19 -5.38 4.11
CA ILE A 92 -2.72 -4.93 5.39
C ILE A 92 -1.54 -4.65 6.32
N ILE A 93 -1.51 -3.49 6.95
CA ILE A 93 -0.51 -3.10 7.93
C ILE A 93 -1.12 -3.22 9.33
N PHE A 94 -0.39 -3.84 10.23
CA PHE A 94 -0.75 -4.02 11.62
C PHE A 94 0.20 -3.18 12.49
N ARG A 95 -0.32 -2.16 13.15
CA ARG A 95 0.45 -1.29 14.04
C ARG A 95 0.40 -1.84 15.46
N GLY A 96 1.55 -2.16 16.04
CA GLY A 96 1.52 -2.80 17.35
C GLY A 96 2.87 -2.99 18.01
N GLY A 97 3.02 -4.14 18.65
CA GLY A 97 4.25 -4.49 19.34
C GLY A 97 4.25 -5.93 19.83
N LEU A 98 5.44 -6.39 20.14
CA LEU A 98 5.67 -7.73 20.67
C LEU A 98 5.34 -7.82 22.16
N GLY A 99 4.97 -9.01 22.62
CA GLY A 99 4.69 -9.32 24.00
C GLY A 99 4.60 -10.81 24.26
N ASP A 100 4.23 -11.17 25.47
CA ASP A 100 3.92 -12.55 25.88
C ASP A 100 2.42 -12.87 25.65
N ALA A 101 1.95 -13.97 26.21
CA ALA A 101 0.56 -14.38 26.09
C ALA A 101 -0.42 -13.49 26.87
N ASP A 102 0.05 -12.80 27.91
CA ASP A 102 -0.81 -12.08 28.85
C ASP A 102 -0.89 -10.58 28.53
N HIS A 103 0.19 -9.99 28.03
CA HIS A 103 0.25 -8.55 27.76
C HIS A 103 1.32 -8.14 26.74
N PRO A 104 1.12 -7.00 26.04
CA PRO A 104 2.16 -6.42 25.20
C PRO A 104 3.32 -5.92 26.09
N ALA A 105 4.55 -6.10 25.62
CA ALA A 105 5.72 -5.54 26.29
C ALA A 105 5.71 -4.00 26.14
N GLN A 106 5.83 -3.29 27.27
CA GLN A 106 5.73 -1.83 27.32
C GLN A 106 7.09 -1.15 27.16
N THR A 107 7.85 -1.54 26.16
CA THR A 107 9.17 -0.96 25.88
C THR A 107 9.26 -0.42 24.47
N GLY A 108 10.07 0.62 24.27
CA GLY A 108 10.31 1.13 22.92
C GLY A 108 10.92 0.07 21.98
N ALA A 109 11.62 -0.93 22.53
CA ALA A 109 12.20 -2.03 21.75
C ALA A 109 11.15 -3.00 21.21
N SER A 110 10.02 -3.16 21.90
CA SER A 110 8.94 -4.06 21.49
C SER A 110 8.01 -3.47 20.45
N MET A 111 8.03 -2.16 20.25
CA MET A 111 7.19 -1.52 19.22
C MET A 111 7.66 -1.95 17.82
N THR A 112 6.74 -2.50 17.04
CA THR A 112 6.99 -3.01 15.70
C THR A 112 5.71 -2.94 14.88
N ASN A 113 5.81 -3.17 13.57
CA ASN A 113 4.66 -3.26 12.69
C ASN A 113 4.69 -4.59 11.94
N GLY A 114 3.52 -5.15 11.69
CA GLY A 114 3.34 -6.28 10.81
C GLY A 114 2.82 -5.83 9.46
N ILE A 115 3.13 -6.58 8.41
CA ILE A 115 2.53 -6.43 7.10
C ILE A 115 2.19 -7.80 6.52
N ALA A 116 1.00 -7.91 5.92
CA ALA A 116 0.59 -9.05 5.12
C ALA A 116 0.35 -8.57 3.69
N PHE A 117 0.98 -9.22 2.71
CA PHE A 117 0.72 -8.99 1.29
C PHE A 117 -0.26 -10.01 0.73
N TYR A 118 -1.02 -9.57 -0.24
CA TYR A 118 -1.97 -10.38 -1.00
C TYR A 118 -1.71 -10.19 -2.49
N ILE A 119 -1.69 -11.28 -3.24
CA ILE A 119 -1.54 -11.28 -4.70
C ILE A 119 -2.84 -11.77 -5.33
N ASN A 120 -3.46 -10.94 -6.17
CA ASN A 120 -4.75 -11.23 -6.78
C ASN A 120 -5.81 -11.67 -5.73
N GLY A 121 -5.72 -11.11 -4.53
CA GLY A 121 -6.62 -11.37 -3.40
C GLY A 121 -6.27 -12.57 -2.53
N GLU A 122 -5.28 -13.38 -2.87
CA GLU A 122 -4.80 -14.50 -2.05
C GLU A 122 -3.63 -14.06 -1.16
N PRO A 123 -3.56 -14.49 0.11
CA PRO A 123 -2.44 -14.17 0.98
C PRO A 123 -1.15 -14.80 0.46
N VAL A 124 -0.06 -14.03 0.50
CA VAL A 124 1.27 -14.51 0.06
C VAL A 124 1.87 -15.45 1.10
N ASP A 125 1.72 -15.08 2.36
CA ASP A 125 2.34 -15.76 3.50
C ASP A 125 1.63 -15.28 4.78
N GLU A 126 2.13 -15.69 5.95
CA GLU A 126 1.74 -15.13 7.23
C GLU A 126 2.19 -13.67 7.37
N MET A 127 1.69 -12.96 8.37
CA MET A 127 2.12 -11.60 8.64
C MET A 127 3.62 -11.56 8.96
N THR A 128 4.36 -10.69 8.30
CA THR A 128 5.80 -10.48 8.54
C THR A 128 6.06 -9.18 9.30
N LEU A 129 6.93 -9.24 10.30
CA LEU A 129 7.31 -8.08 11.09
C LEU A 129 8.42 -7.26 10.43
N PHE A 130 8.26 -5.95 10.56
CA PHE A 130 9.28 -4.92 10.32
C PHE A 130 9.33 -3.98 11.52
N THR A 131 10.49 -3.41 11.82
CA THR A 131 10.61 -2.50 12.97
C THR A 131 9.60 -1.35 12.85
N GLN A 132 9.48 -0.74 11.67
CA GLN A 132 8.47 0.27 11.37
C GLN A 132 8.13 0.25 9.89
N VAL A 133 6.90 -0.06 9.53
CA VAL A 133 6.40 0.18 8.17
C VAL A 133 6.11 1.67 8.04
N GLU A 134 6.75 2.33 7.09
CA GLU A 134 6.66 3.78 6.89
C GLU A 134 5.67 4.12 5.79
N ASP A 135 5.80 3.48 4.62
CA ASP A 135 4.91 3.70 3.49
C ASP A 135 4.78 2.45 2.61
N VAL A 136 3.64 2.30 1.97
CA VAL A 136 3.40 1.30 0.92
C VAL A 136 2.56 1.94 -0.16
N THR A 137 3.11 2.04 -1.37
CA THR A 137 2.45 2.71 -2.50
C THR A 137 2.33 1.80 -3.70
N ALA A 138 1.10 1.63 -4.22
CA ALA A 138 0.86 0.88 -5.44
C ALA A 138 1.26 1.70 -6.68
N ASN A 139 2.00 1.08 -7.59
CA ASN A 139 2.39 1.65 -8.86
C ASN A 139 1.43 1.26 -9.99
N SER A 140 1.38 2.07 -11.04
CA SER A 140 0.48 1.85 -12.19
C SER A 140 0.83 0.61 -13.02
N ASP A 141 2.02 0.05 -12.85
CA ASP A 141 2.50 -1.16 -13.53
C ASP A 141 2.22 -2.46 -12.75
N GLY A 142 1.54 -2.35 -11.60
CA GLY A 142 1.19 -3.49 -10.77
C GLY A 142 2.25 -3.88 -9.75
N THR A 143 3.32 -3.10 -9.62
CA THR A 143 4.32 -3.21 -8.56
C THR A 143 3.92 -2.39 -7.33
N VAL A 144 4.66 -2.54 -6.24
CA VAL A 144 4.47 -1.77 -5.01
C VAL A 144 5.82 -1.28 -4.51
N ASP A 145 5.91 0.01 -4.16
CA ASP A 145 7.04 0.53 -3.40
C ASP A 145 6.76 0.39 -1.90
N PHE A 146 7.66 -0.28 -1.20
CA PHE A 146 7.60 -0.55 0.22
C PHE A 146 8.76 0.10 0.94
N THR A 147 8.45 0.96 1.92
CA THR A 147 9.45 1.68 2.72
C THR A 147 9.30 1.32 4.19
N TRP A 148 10.43 1.00 4.83
CA TRP A 148 10.48 0.69 6.24
C TRP A 148 11.72 1.27 6.91
N GLY A 149 11.59 1.45 8.23
CA GLY A 149 12.66 1.92 9.09
C GLY A 149 13.16 0.84 10.05
N GLU A 150 14.44 0.88 10.37
CA GLU A 150 15.07 -0.02 11.35
C GLU A 150 15.86 0.72 12.42
N ARG A 151 15.90 0.11 13.60
CA ARG A 151 16.78 0.52 14.71
C ARG A 151 18.11 -0.21 14.59
N THR A 152 19.10 0.40 13.95
CA THR A 152 20.43 -0.20 13.78
C THR A 152 21.39 0.15 14.92
N ARG A 153 20.91 0.95 15.87
CA ARG A 153 21.65 1.40 17.07
C ARG A 153 20.83 1.16 18.34
N SER A 154 21.04 1.97 19.35
CA SER A 154 20.29 1.86 20.60
C SER A 154 18.81 2.21 20.42
N THR A 155 17.94 1.59 21.22
CA THR A 155 16.50 1.87 21.23
C THR A 155 16.18 3.34 21.49
N ALA A 156 17.03 4.02 22.27
CA ALA A 156 16.84 5.43 22.61
C ALA A 156 17.03 6.37 21.41
N GLU A 157 17.74 5.94 20.37
CA GLU A 157 17.94 6.70 19.14
C GLU A 157 16.78 6.56 18.15
N GLY A 158 15.87 5.63 18.37
CA GLY A 158 14.74 5.38 17.51
C GLY A 158 15.12 4.71 16.19
N ILE A 159 14.40 5.04 15.12
CA ILE A 159 14.70 4.59 13.75
C ILE A 159 15.94 5.34 13.26
N THR A 160 16.93 4.62 12.78
CA THR A 160 18.25 5.14 12.38
C THR A 160 18.67 4.72 10.96
N ALA A 161 17.93 3.83 10.34
CA ALA A 161 18.07 3.45 8.94
C ALA A 161 16.70 3.37 8.28
N HIS A 162 16.63 3.74 7.00
CA HIS A 162 15.43 3.70 6.18
C HIS A 162 15.76 2.98 4.88
N TYR A 163 14.87 2.13 4.46
CA TYR A 163 15.04 1.27 3.29
C TYR A 163 13.81 1.36 2.40
N THR A 164 14.01 1.24 1.10
CA THR A 164 12.92 1.21 0.12
C THR A 164 13.20 0.12 -0.90
N VAL A 165 12.17 -0.67 -1.21
CA VAL A 165 12.21 -1.72 -2.22
C VAL A 165 10.98 -1.64 -3.11
N THR A 166 11.16 -1.86 -4.40
CA THR A 166 10.04 -2.12 -5.33
C THR A 166 9.79 -3.62 -5.39
N LEU A 167 8.55 -4.03 -5.13
CA LEU A 167 8.11 -5.43 -5.11
C LEU A 167 7.21 -5.71 -6.32
N GLU A 168 7.40 -6.86 -6.96
CA GLU A 168 6.52 -7.35 -8.01
C GLU A 168 5.82 -8.66 -7.60
N PRO A 169 4.57 -8.91 -8.07
CA PRO A 169 3.91 -10.19 -7.90
C PRO A 169 4.52 -11.21 -8.88
N ARG A 170 5.03 -12.33 -8.37
CA ARG A 170 5.56 -13.41 -9.19
C ARG A 170 5.29 -14.75 -8.54
N ASP A 171 4.62 -15.65 -9.27
CA ASP A 171 4.35 -17.04 -8.83
C ASP A 171 3.66 -17.15 -7.46
N GLY A 172 2.76 -16.20 -7.14
CA GLY A 172 2.02 -16.18 -5.88
C GLY A 172 2.81 -15.61 -4.69
N THR A 173 3.99 -15.03 -4.91
CA THR A 173 4.79 -14.36 -3.88
C THR A 173 5.19 -12.95 -4.30
N VAL A 174 5.63 -12.15 -3.34
CA VAL A 174 6.24 -10.85 -3.61
C VAL A 174 7.74 -11.01 -3.80
N VAL A 175 8.27 -10.48 -4.89
CA VAL A 175 9.70 -10.60 -5.25
C VAL A 175 10.30 -9.19 -5.33
N PRO A 176 11.42 -8.93 -4.67
CA PRO A 176 12.10 -7.64 -4.76
C PRO A 176 12.70 -7.44 -6.16
N LEU A 177 12.32 -6.33 -6.81
CA LEU A 177 12.72 -5.98 -8.18
C LEU A 177 13.88 -4.97 -8.20
N SER A 178 13.85 -3.98 -7.30
CA SER A 178 14.86 -2.92 -7.20
C SER A 178 14.90 -2.31 -5.81
N GLY A 179 15.93 -1.51 -5.52
CA GLY A 179 16.13 -0.86 -4.22
C GLY A 179 16.89 -1.74 -3.22
N ASP A 180 16.51 -1.69 -1.96
CA ASP A 180 17.18 -2.38 -0.84
C ASP A 180 16.79 -3.87 -0.76
N MET A 181 16.96 -4.60 -1.86
CA MET A 181 16.48 -5.97 -2.05
C MET A 181 17.03 -6.96 -1.01
N SER A 182 18.31 -6.88 -0.69
CA SER A 182 18.95 -7.77 0.29
C SER A 182 18.43 -7.55 1.70
N GLU A 183 18.17 -6.30 2.07
CA GLU A 183 17.65 -5.97 3.39
C GLU A 183 16.17 -6.39 3.53
N PHE A 184 15.39 -6.23 2.44
CA PHE A 184 14.03 -6.77 2.39
C PHE A 184 14.02 -8.29 2.57
N SER A 185 14.78 -9.04 1.74
CA SER A 185 14.82 -10.51 1.82
C SER A 185 15.29 -10.99 3.19
N ARG A 186 16.26 -10.32 3.80
CA ARG A 186 16.72 -10.64 5.15
C ARG A 186 15.61 -10.55 6.22
N GLN A 187 14.72 -9.54 6.11
CA GLN A 187 13.58 -9.38 7.02
C GLN A 187 12.42 -10.30 6.67
N TRP A 188 12.13 -10.38 5.37
CA TRP A 188 10.99 -11.13 4.85
C TRP A 188 11.14 -12.63 5.05
N ASP A 189 12.33 -13.17 4.82
CA ASP A 189 12.62 -14.61 4.91
C ASP A 189 13.02 -15.06 6.33
N GLU A 190 13.10 -14.15 7.32
CA GLU A 190 13.43 -14.51 8.70
C GLU A 190 12.21 -15.19 9.37
N PRO A 191 12.32 -16.49 9.72
CA PRO A 191 11.18 -17.24 10.28
C PRO A 191 10.67 -16.66 11.61
N ARG A 192 11.53 -15.94 12.34
CA ARG A 192 11.18 -15.30 13.61
C ARG A 192 10.29 -14.08 13.45
N ASN A 193 10.17 -13.57 12.22
CA ASN A 193 9.31 -12.43 11.92
C ASN A 193 7.90 -12.84 11.48
N LYS A 194 7.55 -14.14 11.49
CA LYS A 194 6.27 -14.65 11.01
C LYS A 194 5.26 -14.81 12.15
N PHE A 195 4.04 -14.29 11.94
CA PHE A 195 2.94 -14.33 12.89
C PHE A 195 1.64 -14.73 12.19
N LEU A 196 0.92 -15.68 12.82
CA LEU A 196 -0.23 -16.35 12.21
C LEU A 196 -1.38 -15.38 11.94
N LEU A 197 -1.71 -15.19 10.66
CA LEU A 197 -2.85 -14.39 10.23
C LEU A 197 -4.18 -15.03 10.68
N GLY A 198 -5.07 -14.17 11.18
CA GLY A 198 -6.43 -14.60 11.53
C GLY A 198 -6.58 -15.35 12.85
N HIS A 199 -5.50 -15.57 13.57
CA HIS A 199 -5.54 -16.16 14.91
C HIS A 199 -5.51 -15.02 15.94
N TYR A 200 -6.68 -14.72 16.49
CA TYR A 200 -6.86 -13.78 17.58
C TYR A 200 -7.42 -14.49 18.79
N ASP A 201 -6.91 -14.15 19.96
CA ASP A 201 -7.44 -14.55 21.26
C ASP A 201 -8.00 -13.36 22.02
#